data_03cb05c1839b2557207deb4646febe40
#
_entry.id   03cb05c1839b2557207deb4646febe40
#
_cell.length_a   1.000
_cell.length_b   1.000
_cell.length_c   1.000
_cell.angle_alpha   90.00
_cell.angle_beta   90.00
_cell.angle_gamma   90.00
#
_symmetry.space_group_name_H-M   'P 1'
#
loop_
_entity.id
_entity.type
_entity.pdbx_description
1 polymer ?
#
loop_
_entity_poly.entity_id
_entity_poly.type
_entity_poly.pdbx_seq_one_letter_code
_entity_poly.pdbx_strand_id
1 'polypeptide(L)'
;ITVLTGTLAGLDGFSADVLLRQGAQVVAAAFNTSLVCMPMILIFGQMRGAYLGGSLLTFFLGYCILFFKSGFLLSAYPFSAALILAGFDMQEYNGATQAPSVLLAAAGIAAVLVLTMAILLLSRPSKKAGNNKKKKVKKGRGRRRVG
;
A
#
# COMPACT_ATOMS: atom_id res chain seq x y z
N ILE A 1 21.15 -4.16 -16.25
CA ILE A 1 21.85 -3.32 -17.24
C ILE A 1 22.71 -2.29 -16.53
N THR A 2 22.18 -1.49 -15.60
CA THR A 2 22.90 -0.43 -14.87
C THR A 2 24.14 -0.95 -14.09
N VAL A 3 24.05 -2.15 -13.49
CA VAL A 3 25.14 -2.79 -12.78
C VAL A 3 26.28 -3.15 -13.74
N LEU A 4 25.94 -3.75 -14.88
CA LEU A 4 26.90 -4.21 -15.87
C LEU A 4 27.63 -3.03 -16.52
N THR A 5 26.92 -1.93 -16.79
CA THR A 5 27.53 -0.70 -17.33
C THR A 5 28.42 0.01 -16.31
N GLY A 6 28.05 0.00 -15.02
CA GLY A 6 28.88 0.60 -13.96
C GLY A 6 30.21 -0.12 -13.75
N THR A 7 30.21 -1.46 -13.78
CA THR A 7 31.43 -2.27 -13.65
C THR A 7 32.33 -2.15 -14.90
N LEU A 8 31.75 -2.08 -16.10
CA LEU A 8 32.48 -1.92 -17.36
C LEU A 8 33.05 -0.50 -17.52
N ALA A 9 32.40 0.52 -16.98
CA ALA A 9 32.89 1.91 -17.03
C ALA A 9 33.95 2.25 -15.99
N GLY A 10 34.33 1.29 -15.11
CA GLY A 10 35.39 1.49 -14.13
C GLY A 10 35.11 2.65 -13.16
N LEU A 11 33.82 2.85 -12.78
CA LEU A 11 33.46 3.91 -11.84
C LEU A 11 34.05 3.62 -10.48
N ASP A 12 35.00 4.47 -10.06
CA ASP A 12 35.58 4.45 -8.72
C ASP A 12 34.47 4.62 -7.67
N GLY A 13 34.40 3.68 -6.71
CA GLY A 13 33.37 3.66 -5.66
C GLY A 13 32.21 2.69 -5.89
N PHE A 14 32.17 1.97 -7.03
CA PHE A 14 31.18 0.92 -7.26
C PHE A 14 31.58 -0.37 -6.53
N SER A 15 30.97 -0.61 -5.37
CA SER A 15 31.16 -1.86 -4.64
C SER A 15 29.92 -2.73 -4.71
N ALA A 16 30.11 -4.04 -4.94
CA ALA A 16 29.00 -5.01 -4.98
C ALA A 16 28.21 -5.05 -3.67
N ASP A 17 28.90 -4.80 -2.55
CA ASP A 17 28.30 -4.78 -1.22
C ASP A 17 27.29 -3.62 -1.05
N VAL A 18 27.69 -2.41 -1.48
CA VAL A 18 26.80 -1.23 -1.48
C VAL A 18 25.57 -1.48 -2.36
N LEU A 19 25.77 -2.08 -3.53
CA LEU A 19 24.70 -2.39 -4.46
C LEU A 19 23.69 -3.40 -3.86
N LEU A 20 24.18 -4.46 -3.24
CA LEU A 20 23.34 -5.47 -2.58
C LEU A 20 22.55 -4.86 -1.43
N ARG A 21 23.19 -4.02 -0.62
CA ARG A 21 22.55 -3.34 0.50
C ARG A 21 21.45 -2.37 0.03
N GLN A 22 21.75 -1.53 -0.94
CA GLN A 22 20.76 -0.61 -1.52
C GLN A 22 19.64 -1.36 -2.25
N GLY A 23 19.98 -2.45 -2.97
CA GLY A 23 18.98 -3.31 -3.60
C GLY A 23 18.02 -3.92 -2.57
N ALA A 24 18.55 -4.43 -1.45
CA ALA A 24 17.73 -4.96 -0.37
C ALA A 24 16.82 -3.88 0.25
N GLN A 25 17.30 -2.65 0.43
CA GLN A 25 16.50 -1.52 0.92
C GLN A 25 15.35 -1.18 -0.04
N VAL A 26 15.61 -1.17 -1.35
CA VAL A 26 14.57 -0.90 -2.36
C VAL A 26 13.49 -2.00 -2.34
N VAL A 27 13.90 -3.26 -2.24
CA VAL A 27 12.95 -4.39 -2.15
C VAL A 27 12.11 -4.28 -0.87
N ALA A 28 12.73 -3.98 0.27
CA ALA A 28 12.02 -3.79 1.54
C ALA A 28 11.05 -2.59 1.46
N ALA A 29 11.47 -1.48 0.85
CA ALA A 29 10.60 -0.32 0.62
C ALA A 29 9.40 -0.66 -0.26
N ALA A 30 9.62 -1.38 -1.37
CA ALA A 30 8.55 -1.81 -2.26
C ALA A 30 7.54 -2.71 -1.54
N PHE A 31 8.01 -3.65 -0.73
CA PHE A 31 7.15 -4.52 0.07
C PHE A 31 6.32 -3.72 1.10
N ASN A 32 6.96 -2.86 1.89
CA ASN A 32 6.28 -2.03 2.88
C ASN A 32 5.27 -1.08 2.24
N THR A 33 5.62 -0.46 1.10
CA THR A 33 4.73 0.41 0.35
C THR A 33 3.51 -0.36 -0.18
N SER A 34 3.71 -1.59 -0.65
CA SER A 34 2.62 -2.46 -1.09
C SER A 34 1.63 -2.74 0.04
N LEU A 35 2.11 -2.97 1.26
CA LEU A 35 1.25 -3.14 2.44
C LEU A 35 0.44 -1.87 2.74
N VAL A 36 1.04 -0.70 2.63
CA VAL A 36 0.36 0.59 2.84
C VAL A 36 -0.71 0.85 1.76
N CYS A 37 -0.50 0.39 0.53
CA CYS A 37 -1.46 0.52 -0.56
C CYS A 37 -2.65 -0.45 -0.45
N MET A 38 -2.54 -1.55 0.32
CA MET A 38 -3.57 -2.59 0.44
C MET A 38 -4.96 -2.05 0.78
N PRO A 39 -5.18 -1.19 1.81
CA PRO A 39 -6.50 -0.68 2.11
C PRO A 39 -7.11 0.13 0.96
N MET A 40 -6.28 0.89 0.23
CA MET A 40 -6.74 1.64 -0.95
C MET A 40 -7.20 0.69 -2.06
N ILE A 41 -6.41 -0.34 -2.36
CA ILE A 41 -6.76 -1.35 -3.36
C ILE A 41 -8.07 -2.06 -2.98
N LEU A 42 -8.27 -2.39 -1.71
CA LEU A 42 -9.48 -3.04 -1.22
C LEU A 42 -10.72 -2.14 -1.35
N ILE A 43 -10.60 -0.85 -1.05
CA ILE A 43 -11.71 0.09 -1.14
C ILE A 43 -12.08 0.34 -2.61
N PHE A 44 -11.12 0.75 -3.43
CA PHE A 44 -11.37 1.13 -4.82
C PHE A 44 -11.61 -0.08 -5.74
N GLY A 45 -11.01 -1.24 -5.42
CA GLY A 45 -11.24 -2.48 -6.16
C GLY A 45 -12.67 -3.01 -6.07
N GLN A 46 -13.44 -2.62 -5.04
CA GLN A 46 -14.85 -2.98 -4.89
C GLN A 46 -15.79 -2.07 -5.67
N MET A 47 -15.33 -0.90 -6.10
CA MET A 47 -16.12 0.09 -6.83
C MET A 47 -15.90 -0.06 -8.33
N ARG A 48 -16.96 -0.39 -9.08
CA ARG A 48 -16.89 -0.54 -10.54
C ARG A 48 -16.44 0.77 -11.20
N GLY A 49 -15.31 0.74 -11.92
CA GLY A 49 -14.76 1.88 -12.66
C GLY A 49 -13.95 2.89 -11.82
N ALA A 50 -13.79 2.67 -10.52
CA ALA A 50 -13.05 3.60 -9.65
C ALA A 50 -11.55 3.32 -9.54
N TYR A 51 -11.02 2.29 -10.22
CA TYR A 51 -9.60 1.96 -10.05
C TYR A 51 -8.64 3.01 -10.61
N LEU A 52 -9.02 3.71 -11.67
CA LEU A 52 -8.23 4.82 -12.20
C LEU A 52 -8.13 5.95 -11.17
N GLY A 53 -9.26 6.33 -10.56
CA GLY A 53 -9.27 7.32 -9.49
C GLY A 53 -8.49 6.87 -8.24
N GLY A 54 -8.61 5.60 -7.89
CA GLY A 54 -7.89 5.01 -6.76
C GLY A 54 -6.38 4.98 -6.96
N SER A 55 -5.90 4.60 -8.15
CA SER A 55 -4.48 4.59 -8.47
C SER A 55 -3.90 6.00 -8.51
N LEU A 56 -4.62 6.97 -9.09
CA LEU A 56 -4.20 8.36 -9.12
C LEU A 56 -4.13 8.95 -7.70
N LEU A 57 -5.12 8.68 -6.87
CA LEU A 57 -5.14 9.11 -5.47
C LEU A 57 -3.97 8.51 -4.68
N THR A 58 -3.70 7.21 -4.86
CA THR A 58 -2.57 6.54 -4.20
C THR A 58 -1.23 7.12 -4.63
N PHE A 59 -1.07 7.41 -5.92
CA PHE A 59 0.11 8.09 -6.44
C PHE A 59 0.28 9.48 -5.83
N PHE A 60 -0.79 10.27 -5.79
CA PHE A 60 -0.78 11.61 -5.20
C PHE A 60 -0.42 11.56 -3.70
N LEU A 61 -1.02 10.63 -2.95
CA LEU A 61 -0.67 10.43 -1.54
C LEU A 61 0.80 10.04 -1.38
N GLY A 62 1.33 9.13 -2.21
CA GLY A 62 2.76 8.80 -2.20
C GLY A 62 3.65 10.02 -2.45
N TYR A 63 3.25 10.89 -3.36
CA TYR A 63 3.98 12.11 -3.69
C TYR A 63 3.97 13.18 -2.57
N CYS A 64 2.93 13.17 -1.72
CA CYS A 64 2.82 14.08 -0.57
C CYS A 64 3.99 13.97 0.43
N ILE A 65 4.74 12.87 0.43
CA ILE A 65 5.94 12.71 1.27
C ILE A 65 6.93 13.87 1.06
N LEU A 66 7.08 14.36 -0.16
CA LEU A 66 8.04 15.40 -0.51
C LEU A 66 7.76 16.73 0.17
N PHE A 67 6.52 16.97 0.62
CA PHE A 67 6.11 18.20 1.28
C PHE A 67 6.31 18.16 2.81
N PHE A 68 6.45 16.97 3.38
CA PHE A 68 6.60 16.81 4.82
C PHE A 68 8.07 16.90 5.24
N LYS A 69 8.43 17.94 5.97
CA LYS A 69 9.79 18.15 6.51
C LYS A 69 9.91 17.89 8.01
N SER A 70 8.77 17.80 8.71
CA SER A 70 8.74 17.50 10.14
C SER A 70 8.93 15.99 10.39
N GLY A 71 9.88 15.62 11.25
CA GLY A 71 10.15 14.22 11.60
C GLY A 71 8.91 13.51 12.19
N PHE A 72 8.06 14.24 12.93
CA PHE A 72 6.81 13.70 13.45
C PHE A 72 5.83 13.34 12.32
N LEU A 73 5.59 14.27 11.37
CA LEU A 73 4.69 14.03 10.25
C LEU A 73 5.19 12.90 9.35
N LEU A 74 6.50 12.84 9.10
CA LEU A 74 7.11 11.74 8.35
C LEU A 74 6.94 10.39 9.05
N SER A 75 7.07 10.35 10.37
CA SER A 75 6.88 9.10 11.12
C SER A 75 5.41 8.67 11.19
N ALA A 76 4.48 9.62 11.26
CA ALA A 76 3.05 9.34 11.35
C ALA A 76 2.43 9.01 9.98
N TYR A 77 3.04 9.46 8.87
CA TYR A 77 2.50 9.26 7.54
C TYR A 77 2.83 7.85 7.02
N PRO A 78 1.85 7.04 6.59
CA PRO A 78 2.06 5.62 6.28
C PRO A 78 3.08 5.36 5.17
N PHE A 79 3.08 6.18 4.12
CA PHE A 79 4.01 5.99 3.00
C PHE A 79 5.46 6.31 3.36
N SER A 80 5.71 7.37 4.15
CA SER A 80 7.05 7.66 4.66
C SER A 80 7.47 6.67 5.74
N ALA A 81 6.55 6.20 6.58
CA ALA A 81 6.79 5.14 7.53
C ALA A 81 7.30 3.86 6.85
N ALA A 82 6.76 3.52 5.67
CA ALA A 82 7.22 2.39 4.87
C ALA A 82 8.70 2.53 4.44
N LEU A 83 9.12 3.73 4.06
CA LEU A 83 10.51 4.02 3.68
C LEU A 83 11.44 4.04 4.90
N ILE A 84 11.00 4.64 6.01
CA ILE A 84 11.76 4.67 7.28
C ILE A 84 12.04 3.24 7.76
N LEU A 85 11.05 2.35 7.73
CA LEU A 85 11.24 0.94 8.12
C LEU A 85 12.12 0.15 7.13
N ALA A 86 12.22 0.59 5.88
CA ALA A 86 13.17 0.03 4.92
C ALA A 86 14.60 0.54 5.14
N GLY A 87 14.82 1.46 6.08
CA GLY A 87 16.12 2.02 6.41
C GLY A 87 16.55 3.19 5.53
N PHE A 88 15.61 3.88 4.86
CA PHE A 88 15.91 5.11 4.15
C PHE A 88 16.11 6.28 5.10
N ASP A 89 17.16 7.04 4.89
CA ASP A 89 17.38 8.29 5.61
C ASP A 89 16.52 9.40 5.03
N MET A 90 15.50 9.81 5.79
CA MET A 90 14.57 10.88 5.36
C MET A 90 15.23 12.27 5.40
N GLN A 91 16.32 12.46 6.14
CA GLN A 91 17.04 13.72 6.14
C GLN A 91 17.78 13.93 4.82
N GLU A 92 18.43 12.87 4.34
CA GLU A 92 19.11 12.89 3.04
C GLU A 92 18.13 12.89 1.88
N TYR A 93 17.05 12.08 1.97
CA TYR A 93 16.10 11.91 0.88
C TYR A 93 15.18 13.11 0.67
N ASN A 94 14.69 13.72 1.75
CA ASN A 94 13.63 14.75 1.71
C ASN A 94 14.02 16.07 2.40
N GLY A 95 15.25 16.17 2.95
CA GLY A 95 15.67 17.32 3.71
C GLY A 95 14.88 17.51 5.01
N ALA A 96 14.52 16.43 5.68
CA ALA A 96 13.80 16.46 6.94
C ALA A 96 14.62 17.21 8.02
N THR A 97 13.97 18.12 8.73
CA THR A 97 14.63 18.93 9.77
C THR A 97 14.92 18.16 11.05
N GLN A 98 14.20 17.04 11.27
CA GLN A 98 14.34 16.20 12.45
C GLN A 98 14.35 14.73 12.05
N ALA A 99 15.13 13.93 12.78
CA ALA A 99 15.16 12.49 12.58
C ALA A 99 13.78 11.86 12.87
N PRO A 100 13.23 11.06 11.95
CA PRO A 100 11.95 10.41 12.16
C PRO A 100 12.07 9.30 13.23
N SER A 101 10.99 9.07 13.96
CA SER A 101 10.92 8.01 14.95
C SER A 101 10.52 6.68 14.30
N VAL A 102 11.42 5.70 14.32
CA VAL A 102 11.17 4.35 13.78
C VAL A 102 10.01 3.66 14.53
N LEU A 103 9.88 3.89 15.82
CA LEU A 103 8.82 3.30 16.63
C LEU A 103 7.44 3.83 16.23
N LEU A 104 7.33 5.14 15.99
CA LEU A 104 6.10 5.76 15.50
C LEU A 104 5.77 5.29 14.07
N ALA A 105 6.78 5.12 13.22
CA ALA A 105 6.61 4.58 11.88
C ALA A 105 6.07 3.12 11.91
N ALA A 106 6.63 2.28 12.78
CA ALA A 106 6.15 0.91 12.98
C ALA A 106 4.69 0.88 13.48
N ALA A 107 4.33 1.75 14.42
CA ALA A 107 2.96 1.90 14.90
C ALA A 107 2.01 2.34 13.78
N GLY A 108 2.45 3.25 12.90
CA GLY A 108 1.69 3.70 11.73
C GLY A 108 1.37 2.56 10.76
N ILE A 109 2.35 1.72 10.43
CA ILE A 109 2.12 0.54 9.56
C ILE A 109 1.23 -0.49 10.25
N ALA A 110 1.41 -0.74 11.55
CA ALA A 110 0.52 -1.62 12.31
C ALA A 110 -0.93 -1.13 12.26
N ALA A 111 -1.17 0.17 12.41
CA ALA A 111 -2.50 0.77 12.29
C ALA A 111 -3.11 0.55 10.90
N VAL A 112 -2.32 0.70 9.83
CA VAL A 112 -2.76 0.43 8.44
C VAL A 112 -3.13 -1.04 8.25
N LEU A 113 -2.36 -1.97 8.82
CA LEU A 113 -2.68 -3.40 8.76
C LEU A 113 -3.97 -3.74 9.51
N VAL A 114 -4.19 -3.15 10.70
CA VAL A 114 -5.45 -3.29 11.44
C VAL A 114 -6.62 -2.75 10.64
N LEU A 115 -6.47 -1.57 10.02
CA LEU A 115 -7.49 -0.99 9.14
C LEU A 115 -7.79 -1.92 7.96
N THR A 116 -6.78 -2.48 7.33
CA THR A 116 -6.91 -3.43 6.21
C THR A 116 -7.70 -4.67 6.65
N MET A 117 -7.38 -5.23 7.81
CA MET A 117 -8.11 -6.37 8.38
C MET A 117 -9.57 -6.01 8.70
N ALA A 118 -9.83 -4.83 9.25
CA ALA A 118 -11.18 -4.35 9.51
C ALA A 118 -12.00 -4.23 8.21
N ILE A 119 -11.42 -3.66 7.16
CA ILE A 119 -12.07 -3.56 5.85
C ILE A 119 -12.39 -4.96 5.30
N LEU A 120 -11.46 -5.91 5.37
CA LEU A 120 -11.66 -7.28 4.92
C LEU A 120 -12.80 -7.99 5.68
N LEU A 121 -12.88 -7.79 6.99
CA LEU A 121 -13.92 -8.38 7.83
C LEU A 121 -15.30 -7.79 7.51
N LEU A 122 -15.38 -6.47 7.30
CA LEU A 122 -16.61 -5.77 6.95
C LEU A 122 -17.06 -6.07 5.52
N SER A 123 -16.12 -6.32 4.60
CA SER A 123 -16.40 -6.62 3.20
C SER A 123 -16.86 -8.07 2.97
N ARG A 124 -16.87 -8.92 3.98
CA ARG A 124 -17.36 -10.30 3.84
C ARG A 124 -18.83 -10.27 3.46
N PRO A 125 -19.24 -10.78 2.27
CA PRO A 125 -20.63 -10.80 1.86
C PRO A 125 -21.43 -11.66 2.85
N SER A 126 -22.42 -11.05 3.49
CA SER A 126 -23.35 -11.78 4.35
C SER A 126 -24.03 -12.87 3.53
N LYS A 127 -23.78 -14.14 3.85
CA LYS A 127 -24.37 -15.32 3.19
C LYS A 127 -25.90 -15.35 3.21
N LYS A 128 -26.54 -14.39 3.89
CA LYS A 128 -28.02 -14.29 4.00
C LYS A 128 -28.73 -13.81 2.74
N ALA A 129 -28.05 -13.13 1.80
CA ALA A 129 -28.70 -12.59 0.60
C ALA A 129 -29.02 -13.66 -0.47
N GLY A 130 -28.36 -14.82 -0.45
CA GLY A 130 -28.54 -15.87 -1.46
C GLY A 130 -29.83 -16.69 -1.30
N ASN A 131 -30.39 -16.80 -0.08
CA ASN A 131 -31.50 -17.69 0.20
C ASN A 131 -32.88 -17.07 -0.16
N ASN A 132 -32.99 -15.74 -0.17
CA ASN A 132 -34.25 -15.06 -0.52
C ASN A 132 -34.52 -15.01 -2.03
N LYS A 133 -33.47 -15.02 -2.88
CA LYS A 133 -33.66 -15.07 -4.34
C LYS A 133 -34.14 -16.44 -4.81
N LYS A 134 -33.68 -17.55 -4.20
CA LYS A 134 -34.15 -18.90 -4.54
C LYS A 134 -35.60 -19.12 -4.13
N LYS A 135 -36.11 -18.52 -3.05
CA LYS A 135 -37.52 -18.60 -2.64
C LYS A 135 -38.44 -17.82 -3.57
N LYS A 136 -38.04 -16.63 -4.07
CA LYS A 136 -38.86 -15.85 -5.03
C LYS A 136 -38.98 -16.52 -6.38
N VAL A 137 -37.95 -17.15 -6.90
CA VAL A 137 -37.98 -17.86 -8.19
C VAL A 137 -38.89 -19.11 -8.13
N LYS A 138 -38.89 -19.87 -7.02
CA LYS A 138 -39.78 -21.00 -6.86
C LYS A 138 -41.22 -20.59 -6.75
N LYS A 139 -41.58 -19.45 -6.12
CA LYS A 139 -42.94 -18.99 -5.97
C LYS A 139 -43.54 -18.43 -7.28
N GLY A 140 -42.72 -17.91 -8.20
CA GLY A 140 -43.12 -17.43 -9.52
C GLY A 140 -43.41 -18.56 -10.53
N ARG A 141 -42.73 -19.70 -10.40
CA ARG A 141 -42.89 -20.85 -11.31
C ARG A 141 -44.15 -21.69 -11.04
N GLY A 142 -44.64 -21.67 -9.79
CA GLY A 142 -45.89 -22.38 -9.40
C GLY A 142 -47.17 -21.74 -9.89
N ARG A 143 -47.17 -20.42 -10.22
CA ARG A 143 -48.39 -19.69 -10.61
C ARG A 143 -48.71 -19.75 -12.13
N ARG A 144 -47.81 -20.27 -12.96
CA ARG A 144 -48.02 -20.39 -14.44
C ARG A 144 -48.55 -21.74 -14.91
N ARG A 145 -48.93 -22.65 -14.00
CA ARG A 145 -49.43 -24.00 -14.38
C ARG A 145 -50.93 -24.22 -14.12
N VAL A 146 -51.69 -23.16 -13.83
CA VAL A 146 -53.13 -23.28 -13.67
C VAL A 146 -53.74 -22.17 -14.55
N GLY A 147 -53.96 -22.51 -15.80
CA GLY A 147 -54.65 -21.76 -16.81
C GLY A 147 -54.73 -22.57 -18.07
#